data_b05d15d12843f8786be82ba2c31d04cb
#
_entry.id   b05d15d12843f8786be82ba2c31d04cb
#
_cell.length_a   1.000
_cell.length_b   1.000
_cell.length_c   1.000
_cell.angle_alpha   90.00
_cell.angle_beta   90.00
_cell.angle_gamma   90.00
#
_symmetry.space_group_name_H-M   'P 1'
#
loop_
_entity.id
_entity.type
_entity.pdbx_description
1 polymer ?
#
loop_
_entity_poly.entity_id
_entity_poly.type
_entity_poly.pdbx_seq_one_letter_code
_entity_poly.pdbx_strand_id
1 'polypeptide(L)'
;TSDITVRDLLTMQTGIVFNEAESFASTNWLKSFFSSATNAKPGTEFSYNSLNTYILSAIVYKKSGKHLSEYLKERLFEPLGITDIAWEKCPMGVEKGGWGLYIRPEDMAKIGVLVLNGGVWDGKRLVSKEYLDDATTAHAKVPLDAGAFNYGYQIWVGRETDTFLFNGMLGQN
;
A
#
# COMPACT_ATOMS: atom_id res chain seq x y z
N THR A 1 -19.61 -6.19 1.17
CA THR A 1 -18.18 -6.55 0.92
C THR A 1 -17.94 -7.16 -0.46
N SER A 2 -18.99 -7.67 -1.16
CA SER A 2 -18.85 -8.24 -2.51
C SER A 2 -18.45 -7.23 -3.58
N ASP A 3 -18.62 -5.94 -3.34
CA ASP A 3 -18.47 -4.86 -4.31
C ASP A 3 -17.16 -4.08 -4.14
N ILE A 4 -16.31 -4.46 -3.17
CA ILE A 4 -15.00 -3.83 -2.95
C ILE A 4 -14.05 -4.21 -4.09
N THR A 5 -13.50 -3.20 -4.76
CA THR A 5 -12.52 -3.36 -5.84
C THR A 5 -11.08 -3.22 -5.34
N VAL A 6 -10.10 -3.62 -6.16
CA VAL A 6 -8.69 -3.35 -5.88
C VAL A 6 -8.41 -1.85 -5.79
N ARG A 7 -9.12 -1.03 -6.58
CA ARG A 7 -9.02 0.43 -6.52
C ARG A 7 -9.43 0.96 -5.15
N ASP A 8 -10.54 0.48 -4.58
CA ASP A 8 -11.00 0.92 -3.26
C ASP A 8 -10.00 0.58 -2.15
N LEU A 9 -9.31 -0.56 -2.27
CA LEU A 9 -8.21 -0.92 -1.37
C LEU A 9 -7.02 0.04 -1.53
N LEU A 10 -6.62 0.33 -2.78
CA LEU A 10 -5.50 1.24 -3.08
C LEU A 10 -5.76 2.68 -2.62
N THR A 11 -7.01 3.14 -2.71
CA THR A 11 -7.41 4.52 -2.38
C THR A 11 -7.94 4.69 -0.96
N MET A 12 -7.88 3.64 -0.12
CA MET A 12 -8.42 3.66 1.25
C MET A 12 -9.92 4.01 1.31
N GLN A 13 -10.70 3.51 0.34
CA GLN A 13 -12.14 3.79 0.21
C GLN A 13 -13.00 2.53 0.28
N THR A 14 -12.63 1.53 1.06
CA THR A 14 -13.39 0.29 1.18
C THR A 14 -14.67 0.42 1.99
N GLY A 15 -14.81 1.48 2.79
CA GLY A 15 -15.90 1.65 3.76
C GLY A 15 -15.87 0.65 4.93
N ILE A 16 -14.83 -0.16 5.04
CA ILE A 16 -14.65 -1.10 6.16
C ILE A 16 -14.19 -0.34 7.40
N VAL A 17 -14.90 -0.52 8.51
CA VAL A 17 -14.50 0.04 9.81
C VAL A 17 -13.29 -0.75 10.33
N PHE A 18 -12.18 -0.05 10.56
CA PHE A 18 -10.98 -0.65 11.09
C PHE A 18 -11.04 -0.76 12.61
N ASN A 19 -10.99 -1.98 13.12
CA ASN A 19 -10.78 -2.27 14.54
C ASN A 19 -9.44 -3.00 14.67
N GLU A 20 -8.40 -2.24 15.00
CA GLU A 20 -7.02 -2.75 15.06
C GLU A 20 -6.87 -3.85 16.11
N ALA A 21 -7.38 -3.63 17.32
CA ALA A 21 -7.25 -4.58 18.43
C ALA A 21 -7.92 -5.92 18.11
N GLU A 22 -9.14 -5.89 17.61
CA GLU A 22 -9.90 -7.09 17.22
C GLU A 22 -9.24 -7.82 16.05
N SER A 23 -8.77 -7.07 15.05
CA SER A 23 -8.13 -7.64 13.86
C SER A 23 -6.85 -8.36 14.22
N PHE A 24 -6.00 -7.77 15.06
CA PHE A 24 -4.71 -8.35 15.43
C PHE A 24 -4.83 -9.47 16.46
N ALA A 25 -5.89 -9.51 17.25
CA ALA A 25 -6.21 -10.64 18.12
C ALA A 25 -6.68 -11.88 17.33
N SER A 26 -7.14 -11.69 16.09
CA SER A 26 -7.59 -12.77 15.22
C SER A 26 -6.44 -13.52 14.59
N THR A 27 -6.58 -14.83 14.43
CA THR A 27 -5.64 -15.65 13.62
C THR A 27 -5.89 -15.54 12.13
N ASN A 28 -7.07 -15.09 11.71
CA ASN A 28 -7.46 -14.97 10.29
C ASN A 28 -7.88 -13.54 9.96
N TRP A 29 -6.90 -12.72 9.59
CA TRP A 29 -7.11 -11.30 9.28
C TRP A 29 -7.98 -11.06 8.04
N LEU A 30 -7.96 -11.98 7.06
CA LEU A 30 -8.87 -11.90 5.91
C LEU A 30 -10.33 -12.02 6.37
N LYS A 31 -10.61 -13.02 7.21
CA LYS A 31 -11.96 -13.20 7.76
C LYS A 31 -12.37 -12.00 8.62
N SER A 32 -11.48 -11.51 9.49
CA SER A 32 -11.75 -10.31 10.29
C SER A 32 -12.09 -9.12 9.42
N PHE A 33 -11.30 -8.82 8.39
CA PHE A 33 -11.55 -7.72 7.47
C PHE A 33 -12.93 -7.82 6.81
N PHE A 34 -13.25 -8.95 6.19
CA PHE A 34 -14.53 -9.12 5.49
C PHE A 34 -15.75 -9.29 6.40
N SER A 35 -15.54 -9.57 7.69
CA SER A 35 -16.61 -9.63 8.71
C SER A 35 -16.79 -8.32 9.47
N SER A 36 -15.91 -7.34 9.27
CA SER A 36 -16.02 -6.03 9.93
C SER A 36 -17.23 -5.24 9.44
N ALA A 37 -17.73 -4.36 10.28
CA ALA A 37 -18.79 -3.44 9.92
C ALA A 37 -18.36 -2.50 8.78
N THR A 38 -19.34 -2.00 8.04
CA THR A 38 -19.13 -0.99 6.99
C THR A 38 -19.87 0.28 7.38
N ASN A 39 -19.25 1.45 7.20
CA ASN A 39 -19.85 2.76 7.46
C ASN A 39 -20.10 3.59 6.18
N ALA A 40 -19.57 3.14 5.05
CA ALA A 40 -19.75 3.80 3.76
C ALA A 40 -19.83 2.77 2.63
N LYS A 41 -20.31 3.20 1.46
CA LYS A 41 -20.20 2.40 0.24
C LYS A 41 -18.77 2.41 -0.26
N PRO A 42 -18.23 1.28 -0.80
CA PRO A 42 -16.93 1.28 -1.46
C PRO A 42 -16.82 2.39 -2.52
N GLY A 43 -15.66 3.04 -2.56
CA GLY A 43 -15.36 4.12 -3.51
C GLY A 43 -15.90 5.51 -3.13
N THR A 44 -16.56 5.70 -1.97
CA THR A 44 -17.21 6.97 -1.64
C THR A 44 -16.50 7.81 -0.58
N GLU A 45 -15.95 7.19 0.45
CA GLU A 45 -15.35 7.90 1.59
C GLU A 45 -13.96 7.37 1.89
N PHE A 46 -13.03 8.28 2.14
CA PHE A 46 -11.69 7.95 2.61
C PHE A 46 -11.72 7.56 4.09
N SER A 47 -11.18 6.38 4.39
CA SER A 47 -10.92 5.93 5.75
C SER A 47 -9.64 5.11 5.78
N TYR A 48 -8.57 5.69 6.34
CA TYR A 48 -7.27 5.01 6.39
C TYR A 48 -7.38 3.71 7.17
N ASN A 49 -6.95 2.62 6.54
CA ASN A 49 -7.03 1.28 7.11
C ASN A 49 -5.86 0.43 6.60
N SER A 50 -4.89 0.15 7.47
CA SER A 50 -3.69 -0.63 7.11
C SER A 50 -4.02 -2.05 6.63
N LEU A 51 -5.17 -2.62 7.03
CA LEU A 51 -5.60 -3.91 6.50
C LEU A 51 -5.95 -3.86 5.01
N ASN A 52 -6.29 -2.71 4.44
CA ASN A 52 -6.46 -2.60 2.99
C ASN A 52 -5.19 -3.03 2.25
N THR A 53 -4.02 -2.60 2.73
CA THR A 53 -2.73 -2.98 2.16
C THR A 53 -2.39 -4.44 2.43
N TYR A 54 -2.76 -4.97 3.60
CA TYR A 54 -2.66 -6.41 3.85
C TYR A 54 -3.51 -7.23 2.87
N ILE A 55 -4.73 -6.80 2.55
CA ILE A 55 -5.57 -7.47 1.53
C ILE A 55 -4.90 -7.44 0.16
N LEU A 56 -4.25 -6.34 -0.23
CA LEU A 56 -3.47 -6.27 -1.47
C LEU A 56 -2.33 -7.30 -1.48
N SER A 57 -1.59 -7.43 -0.38
CA SER A 57 -0.55 -8.47 -0.22
C SER A 57 -1.14 -9.88 -0.37
N ALA A 58 -2.27 -10.15 0.27
CA ALA A 58 -2.97 -11.42 0.17
C ALA A 58 -3.48 -11.72 -1.26
N ILE A 59 -3.89 -10.70 -2.01
CA ILE A 59 -4.27 -10.83 -3.43
C ILE A 59 -3.06 -11.23 -4.27
N VAL A 60 -1.90 -10.60 -4.06
CA VAL A 60 -0.66 -10.97 -4.76
C VAL A 60 -0.31 -12.43 -4.46
N TYR A 61 -0.32 -12.83 -3.19
CA TYR A 61 -0.07 -14.22 -2.80
C TYR A 61 -1.03 -15.20 -3.47
N LYS A 62 -2.34 -14.92 -3.42
CA LYS A 62 -3.37 -15.77 -4.01
C LYS A 62 -3.24 -15.89 -5.54
N LYS A 63 -2.87 -14.80 -6.23
CA LYS A 63 -2.81 -14.77 -7.70
C LYS A 63 -1.50 -15.30 -8.26
N SER A 64 -0.37 -15.09 -7.57
CA SER A 64 0.96 -15.47 -8.05
C SER A 64 1.46 -16.79 -7.46
N GLY A 65 0.92 -17.26 -6.33
CA GLY A 65 1.45 -18.35 -5.53
C GLY A 65 2.75 -18.00 -4.80
N LYS A 66 3.22 -16.75 -4.89
CA LYS A 66 4.47 -16.28 -4.27
C LYS A 66 4.15 -15.29 -3.15
N HIS A 67 4.93 -15.30 -2.07
CA HIS A 67 4.91 -14.23 -1.08
C HIS A 67 5.26 -12.89 -1.73
N LEU A 68 4.81 -11.77 -1.13
CA LEU A 68 5.02 -10.44 -1.70
C LEU A 68 6.51 -10.12 -1.88
N SER A 69 7.36 -10.48 -0.89
CA SER A 69 8.81 -10.32 -0.99
C SER A 69 9.42 -11.15 -2.12
N GLU A 70 8.99 -12.39 -2.29
CA GLU A 70 9.42 -13.26 -3.39
C GLU A 70 8.95 -12.74 -4.75
N TYR A 71 7.71 -12.25 -4.81
CA TYR A 71 7.15 -11.67 -6.03
C TYR A 71 7.89 -10.40 -6.46
N LEU A 72 8.26 -9.55 -5.50
CA LEU A 72 8.99 -8.31 -5.74
C LEU A 72 10.50 -8.51 -5.95
N LYS A 73 11.06 -9.62 -5.48
CA LYS A 73 12.49 -9.89 -5.56
C LYS A 73 13.03 -9.68 -6.98
N GLU A 74 12.57 -10.43 -7.94
CA GLU A 74 13.01 -10.36 -9.33
C GLU A 74 12.56 -9.09 -10.07
N ARG A 75 11.43 -8.50 -9.65
CA ARG A 75 10.77 -7.39 -10.35
C ARG A 75 11.21 -6.01 -9.88
N LEU A 76 11.58 -5.92 -8.61
CA LEU A 76 11.87 -4.63 -7.98
C LEU A 76 13.20 -4.68 -7.21
N PHE A 77 13.35 -5.59 -6.25
CA PHE A 77 14.47 -5.54 -5.31
C PHE A 77 15.82 -5.82 -5.98
N GLU A 78 15.94 -6.90 -6.74
CA GLU A 78 17.18 -7.22 -7.45
C GLU A 78 17.59 -6.13 -8.47
N PRO A 79 16.68 -5.61 -9.33
CA PRO A 79 17.02 -4.50 -10.21
C PRO A 79 17.50 -3.24 -9.50
N LEU A 80 16.97 -2.95 -8.30
CA LEU A 80 17.39 -1.82 -7.47
C LEU A 80 18.63 -2.12 -6.60
N GLY A 81 19.16 -3.35 -6.65
CA GLY A 81 20.25 -3.78 -5.78
C GLY A 81 19.85 -3.81 -4.29
N ILE A 82 18.58 -4.10 -3.99
CA ILE A 82 18.06 -4.28 -2.64
C ILE A 82 18.12 -5.75 -2.30
N THR A 83 18.98 -6.13 -1.35
CA THR A 83 19.25 -7.53 -1.03
C THR A 83 18.90 -7.92 0.40
N ASP A 84 18.81 -6.94 1.29
CA ASP A 84 18.63 -7.16 2.72
C ASP A 84 17.29 -6.60 3.17
N ILE A 85 16.27 -7.44 3.10
CA ILE A 85 14.92 -7.14 3.57
C ILE A 85 14.38 -8.29 4.43
N ALA A 86 13.53 -7.93 5.38
CA ALA A 86 12.66 -8.89 6.07
C ALA A 86 11.24 -8.31 6.11
N TRP A 87 10.24 -9.16 5.92
CA TRP A 87 8.84 -8.74 5.99
C TRP A 87 8.06 -9.62 6.96
N GLU A 88 7.46 -9.00 7.96
CA GLU A 88 6.64 -9.70 8.92
C GLU A 88 5.39 -10.31 8.27
N LYS A 89 4.96 -11.46 8.83
CA LYS A 89 3.79 -12.19 8.35
C LYS A 89 2.67 -12.17 9.38
N CYS A 90 1.44 -12.26 8.91
CA CYS A 90 0.29 -12.53 9.75
C CYS A 90 0.32 -13.99 10.25
N PRO A 91 -0.55 -14.38 11.21
CA PRO A 91 -0.60 -15.75 11.72
C PRO A 91 -0.83 -16.83 10.64
N MET A 92 -1.43 -16.47 9.52
CA MET A 92 -1.63 -17.38 8.37
C MET A 92 -0.46 -17.40 7.39
N GLY A 93 0.67 -16.76 7.70
CA GLY A 93 1.88 -16.78 6.89
C GLY A 93 1.90 -15.79 5.71
N VAL A 94 0.87 -14.99 5.52
CA VAL A 94 0.84 -13.93 4.49
C VAL A 94 1.57 -12.70 5.00
N GLU A 95 2.42 -12.08 4.19
CA GLU A 95 3.13 -10.85 4.54
C GLU A 95 2.17 -9.68 4.76
N LYS A 96 2.46 -8.85 5.76
CA LYS A 96 1.55 -7.80 6.25
C LYS A 96 1.26 -6.71 5.23
N GLY A 97 2.16 -6.48 4.27
CA GLY A 97 2.00 -5.52 3.18
C GLY A 97 2.06 -4.05 3.63
N GLY A 98 1.20 -3.62 4.52
CA GLY A 98 1.09 -2.24 4.98
C GLY A 98 2.06 -1.83 6.09
N TRP A 99 2.75 -2.78 6.70
CA TRP A 99 3.76 -2.56 7.76
C TRP A 99 4.65 -3.79 7.94
N GLY A 100 5.64 -3.68 8.83
CA GLY A 100 6.53 -4.79 9.14
C GLY A 100 7.54 -5.13 8.05
N LEU A 101 7.79 -4.23 7.09
CA LEU A 101 8.91 -4.31 6.17
C LEU A 101 10.13 -3.67 6.84
N TYR A 102 11.19 -4.44 7.00
CA TYR A 102 12.50 -3.98 7.42
C TYR A 102 13.35 -3.79 6.16
N ILE A 103 13.78 -2.58 5.92
CA ILE A 103 14.55 -2.16 4.74
C ILE A 103 15.48 -1.02 5.14
N ARG A 104 16.64 -0.91 4.51
CA ARG A 104 17.60 0.17 4.78
C ARG A 104 17.09 1.51 4.25
N PRO A 105 17.41 2.64 4.90
CA PRO A 105 17.02 3.97 4.42
C PRO A 105 17.49 4.26 2.98
N GLU A 106 18.70 3.83 2.63
CA GLU A 106 19.25 3.97 1.28
C GLU A 106 18.42 3.22 0.24
N ASP A 107 17.88 2.06 0.61
CA ASP A 107 17.05 1.24 -0.27
C ASP A 107 15.63 1.82 -0.39
N MET A 108 15.09 2.44 0.66
CA MET A 108 13.86 3.25 0.57
C MET A 108 14.04 4.40 -0.42
N ALA A 109 15.15 5.13 -0.35
CA ALA A 109 15.45 6.22 -1.27
C ALA A 109 15.50 5.76 -2.74
N LYS A 110 16.01 4.56 -3.04
CA LYS A 110 16.01 4.01 -4.40
C LYS A 110 14.59 3.84 -4.94
N ILE A 111 13.63 3.42 -4.11
CA ILE A 111 12.22 3.31 -4.50
C ILE A 111 11.65 4.69 -4.81
N GLY A 112 11.94 5.69 -3.98
CA GLY A 112 11.56 7.09 -4.24
C GLY A 112 12.13 7.61 -5.56
N VAL A 113 13.41 7.39 -5.82
CA VAL A 113 14.07 7.77 -7.09
C VAL A 113 13.46 7.05 -8.29
N LEU A 114 13.13 5.76 -8.16
CA LEU A 114 12.44 5.02 -9.22
C LEU A 114 11.11 5.68 -9.60
N VAL A 115 10.31 6.09 -8.61
CA VAL A 115 9.03 6.76 -8.85
C VAL A 115 9.25 8.13 -9.50
N LEU A 116 10.18 8.94 -8.99
CA LEU A 116 10.54 10.25 -9.56
C LEU A 116 11.01 10.15 -11.02
N ASN A 117 11.69 9.06 -11.37
CA ASN A 117 12.15 8.77 -12.73
C ASN A 117 11.07 8.09 -13.59
N GLY A 118 9.80 8.17 -13.22
CA GLY A 118 8.69 7.58 -13.96
C GLY A 118 8.81 6.08 -14.17
N GLY A 119 9.36 5.36 -13.20
CA GLY A 119 9.48 3.89 -13.21
C GLY A 119 10.68 3.34 -13.99
N VAL A 120 11.67 4.19 -14.30
CA VAL A 120 12.92 3.78 -14.97
C VAL A 120 14.07 3.78 -13.97
N TRP A 121 14.81 2.69 -13.93
CA TRP A 121 16.02 2.51 -13.15
C TRP A 121 17.14 1.94 -14.03
N ASP A 122 18.29 2.59 -14.03
CA ASP A 122 19.47 2.20 -14.85
C ASP A 122 19.10 1.86 -16.31
N GLY A 123 18.32 2.75 -16.94
CA GLY A 123 17.83 2.60 -18.32
C GLY A 123 16.74 1.54 -18.53
N LYS A 124 16.36 0.77 -17.51
CA LYS A 124 15.33 -0.27 -17.58
C LYS A 124 14.02 0.20 -16.96
N ARG A 125 12.91 0.02 -17.67
CA ARG A 125 11.59 0.27 -17.12
C ARG A 125 11.15 -0.88 -16.20
N LEU A 126 10.94 -0.59 -14.93
CA LEU A 126 10.46 -1.54 -13.91
C LEU A 126 8.97 -1.36 -13.65
N VAL A 127 8.47 -0.13 -13.73
CA VAL A 127 7.04 0.21 -13.54
C VAL A 127 6.61 1.09 -14.71
N SER A 128 5.37 0.95 -15.19
CA SER A 128 4.87 1.80 -16.26
C SER A 128 4.71 3.24 -15.78
N LYS A 129 5.02 4.20 -16.64
CA LYS A 129 4.86 5.63 -16.34
C LYS A 129 3.38 5.97 -16.09
N GLU A 130 2.52 5.43 -16.92
CA GLU A 130 1.07 5.64 -16.85
C GLU A 130 0.50 5.20 -15.49
N TYR A 131 0.97 4.06 -14.96
CA TYR A 131 0.56 3.61 -13.64
C TYR A 131 1.06 4.54 -12.53
N LEU A 132 2.31 5.02 -12.62
CA LEU A 132 2.86 5.93 -11.62
C LEU A 132 2.19 7.30 -11.66
N ASP A 133 1.91 7.83 -12.86
CA ASP A 133 1.16 9.07 -13.02
C ASP A 133 -0.24 8.95 -12.38
N ASP A 134 -0.92 7.84 -12.61
CA ASP A 134 -2.22 7.56 -11.98
C ASP A 134 -2.08 7.36 -10.46
N ALA A 135 -1.08 6.60 -10.01
CA ALA A 135 -0.86 6.32 -8.60
C ALA A 135 -0.54 7.57 -7.75
N THR A 136 0.14 8.55 -8.35
CA THR A 136 0.48 9.83 -7.71
C THR A 136 -0.58 10.92 -7.94
N THR A 137 -1.70 10.59 -8.57
CA THR A 137 -2.86 11.48 -8.71
C THR A 137 -3.80 11.31 -7.51
N ALA A 138 -4.46 12.40 -7.09
CA ALA A 138 -5.43 12.37 -5.99
C ALA A 138 -6.73 11.68 -6.42
N HIS A 139 -6.99 10.49 -5.87
CA HIS A 139 -8.21 9.72 -6.10
C HIS A 139 -9.22 9.82 -4.96
N ALA A 140 -8.75 10.02 -3.74
CA ALA A 140 -9.60 10.18 -2.56
C ALA A 140 -9.30 11.52 -1.87
N LYS A 141 -10.38 12.24 -1.51
CA LYS A 141 -10.28 13.43 -0.68
C LYS A 141 -10.13 13.03 0.77
N VAL A 142 -9.04 13.44 1.37
CA VAL A 142 -8.81 13.27 2.81
C VAL A 142 -9.47 14.43 3.55
N PRO A 143 -10.10 14.24 4.74
CA PRO A 143 -10.65 15.32 5.54
C PRO A 143 -9.62 16.43 5.81
N LEU A 144 -10.06 17.69 5.86
CA LEU A 144 -9.15 18.85 6.00
C LEU A 144 -8.38 18.86 7.32
N ASP A 145 -8.98 18.36 8.37
CA ASP A 145 -8.40 18.22 9.70
C ASP A 145 -7.31 17.13 9.77
N ALA A 146 -7.25 16.24 8.77
CA ALA A 146 -6.22 15.20 8.66
C ALA A 146 -4.96 15.65 7.89
N GLY A 147 -4.84 16.94 7.50
CA GLY A 147 -3.62 17.51 6.93
C GLY A 147 -3.75 18.06 5.50
N ALA A 148 -2.60 18.41 4.91
CA ALA A 148 -2.48 19.11 3.62
C ALA A 148 -2.46 18.16 2.39
N PHE A 149 -2.88 16.92 2.55
CA PHE A 149 -2.78 15.88 1.51
C PHE A 149 -4.14 15.30 1.15
N ASN A 150 -4.28 14.88 -0.08
CA ASN A 150 -5.24 13.91 -0.56
C ASN A 150 -4.55 12.54 -0.70
N TYR A 151 -5.23 11.54 -1.27
CA TYR A 151 -4.69 10.17 -1.36
C TYR A 151 -4.79 9.62 -2.78
N GLY A 152 -3.68 9.07 -3.26
CA GLY A 152 -3.58 8.33 -4.52
C GLY A 152 -3.63 6.82 -4.28
N TYR A 153 -2.81 6.05 -4.97
CA TYR A 153 -2.70 4.60 -4.77
C TYR A 153 -1.64 4.30 -3.70
N GLN A 154 -2.04 4.24 -2.44
CA GLN A 154 -1.16 4.05 -1.26
C GLN A 154 -0.13 5.19 -1.10
N ILE A 155 -0.41 6.36 -1.64
CA ILE A 155 0.50 7.52 -1.69
C ILE A 155 -0.27 8.75 -1.24
N TRP A 156 0.33 9.53 -0.35
CA TRP A 156 -0.19 10.85 0.03
C TRP A 156 0.17 11.87 -1.05
N VAL A 157 -0.81 12.61 -1.55
CA VAL A 157 -0.66 13.56 -2.66
C VAL A 157 -0.96 14.96 -2.18
N GLY A 158 -0.03 15.89 -2.35
CA GLY A 158 -0.20 17.29 -1.95
C GLY A 158 -1.42 17.94 -2.60
N ARG A 159 -2.15 18.77 -1.85
CA ARG A 159 -3.38 19.43 -2.36
C ARG A 159 -3.08 20.61 -3.26
N GLU A 160 -2.03 21.34 -2.94
CA GLU A 160 -1.65 22.61 -3.59
C GLU A 160 -0.24 22.58 -4.18
N THR A 161 0.40 21.41 -4.15
CA THR A 161 1.78 21.21 -4.59
C THR A 161 1.89 19.94 -5.41
N ASP A 162 2.83 19.91 -6.35
CA ASP A 162 3.18 18.71 -7.13
C ASP A 162 4.05 17.75 -6.29
N THR A 163 3.70 17.56 -5.02
CA THR A 163 4.41 16.69 -4.10
C THR A 163 3.62 15.44 -3.78
N PHE A 164 4.32 14.34 -3.53
CA PHE A 164 3.74 13.13 -2.98
C PHE A 164 4.67 12.53 -1.92
N LEU A 165 4.10 11.77 -0.98
CA LEU A 165 4.81 11.18 0.14
C LEU A 165 4.43 9.71 0.33
N PHE A 166 5.42 8.89 0.68
CA PHE A 166 5.24 7.57 1.27
C PHE A 166 5.39 7.71 2.79
N ASN A 167 4.39 8.27 3.45
CA ASN A 167 4.47 8.64 4.86
C ASN A 167 4.00 7.50 5.76
N GLY A 168 4.82 7.12 6.72
CA GLY A 168 4.51 6.15 7.75
C GLY A 168 4.31 6.78 9.14
N MET A 169 3.60 6.07 10.02
CA MET A 169 3.13 6.55 11.33
C MET A 169 4.25 7.05 12.25
N LEU A 170 5.46 6.52 12.14
CA LEU A 170 6.61 6.90 12.98
C LEU A 170 7.60 7.84 12.27
N GLY A 171 7.17 8.48 11.16
CA GLY A 171 7.94 9.48 10.45
C GLY A 171 8.96 8.92 9.46
N GLN A 172 8.83 7.66 9.07
CA GLN A 172 9.56 7.14 7.91
C GLN A 172 8.90 7.69 6.64
N ASN A 173 9.69 8.41 5.85
CA ASN A 173 9.26 9.06 4.60
C ASN A 173 10.24 8.72 3.47
#